data_2eabb1a510b6056a74f0cc1311a5bb15
#
_entry.id   2eabb1a510b6056a74f0cc1311a5bb15
#
_cell.length_a   1.000
_cell.length_b   1.000
_cell.length_c   1.000
_cell.angle_alpha   90.00
_cell.angle_beta   90.00
_cell.angle_gamma   90.00
#
_symmetry.space_group_name_H-M   'P 1'
#
loop_
_entity.id
_entity.type
_entity.pdbx_description
1 polymer ?
#
loop_
_entity_poly.entity_id
_entity_poly.type
_entity_poly.pdbx_seq_one_letter_code
_entity_poly.pdbx_strand_id
1 'polypeptide(L)'
;MMTVAAEDADNADNAGEAGNEGGVAPGDFLVPVLSASWDQPESWTLDTYRRCDDGYEGLKKALAMSPDDLIAYVKDAGLRGRGGAGFPTGMKWQFIPQGDGKPHYLVVNADESEPGTCKDIPLLFANPHALIEGIVIACYAIRSSHAFIYLRGEVVPVLRRLHEAVREAYEAGYLGENILGSGIDLDLTVHAGAGAYICGEETALLDSLEGRRGQPRLRPPFPAVEGLYACPTVVNNVESIASVPAILNRGKEWFRSMGSEKSPGFTLYSLSGHVASPGQYEAPLGITLRQLLDLSGGMRPGHRLKFWTPGGSSTPMFTEEHLDVPLDYEGVGAAGSMLGTKALQCFDETTCVVRAVTRWTEFYAHESCGKCTPCREGTYWLVQLLRDIEAGKGRADDLDKLLDIADNINGKSFCALGDGAASPIASSLKYFREEYEAHLDGKGCPFDPAKSTLWADKRDTHQEVTA
;
A
#
# COMPACT_ATOMS: atom_id res chain seq x y z
N MET A 1 7.77 -12.75 10.57
CA MET A 1 7.96 -11.54 11.36
C MET A 1 9.43 -11.51 11.75
N MET A 2 10.19 -10.68 11.10
CA MET A 2 11.58 -10.42 11.48
C MET A 2 11.75 -8.92 11.38
N THR A 3 11.72 -8.27 12.52
CA THR A 3 12.34 -6.98 12.72
C THR A 3 13.83 -7.25 12.88
N VAL A 4 14.66 -6.47 12.21
CA VAL A 4 16.11 -6.54 12.37
C VAL A 4 16.43 -5.92 13.72
N ALA A 5 16.81 -6.74 14.70
CA ALA A 5 17.40 -6.31 15.95
C ALA A 5 18.80 -5.75 15.66
N ALA A 6 19.10 -4.59 16.21
CA ALA A 6 20.45 -4.06 16.25
C ALA A 6 21.23 -4.81 17.35
N GLU A 7 22.12 -5.72 16.97
CA GLU A 7 23.10 -6.31 17.85
C GLU A 7 24.50 -5.80 17.48
N ASP A 8 25.12 -5.18 18.47
CA ASP A 8 26.53 -4.95 18.76
C ASP A 8 27.56 -4.84 17.61
N ALA A 9 27.96 -3.59 17.34
CA ALA A 9 29.20 -3.26 16.64
C ALA A 9 30.28 -2.84 17.63
N ASP A 10 31.04 -3.80 18.14
CA ASP A 10 32.39 -3.60 18.69
C ASP A 10 33.36 -4.45 17.88
N ASN A 11 34.04 -3.86 16.93
CA ASN A 11 35.39 -4.10 16.45
C ASN A 11 35.56 -3.68 14.98
N ALA A 12 36.20 -2.55 14.74
CA ALA A 12 37.12 -2.36 13.61
C ALA A 12 37.80 -0.99 13.72
N ASP A 13 38.97 -0.97 14.34
CA ASP A 13 39.98 0.06 14.12
C ASP A 13 40.69 -0.20 12.78
N ASN A 14 40.95 0.88 12.05
CA ASN A 14 41.82 1.06 10.89
C ASN A 14 41.27 0.82 9.49
N ALA A 15 40.81 1.91 8.85
CA ALA A 15 41.14 2.20 7.43
C ALA A 15 40.92 3.71 7.14
N GLY A 16 41.89 4.31 6.55
CA GLY A 16 42.20 5.63 6.10
C GLY A 16 41.09 6.60 5.70
N GLU A 17 41.37 7.87 6.04
CA GLU A 17 40.62 9.08 5.66
C GLU A 17 40.47 9.22 4.13
N ALA A 18 39.21 9.18 3.66
CA ALA A 18 38.80 9.76 2.39
C ALA A 18 37.57 10.63 2.65
N GLY A 19 37.61 11.88 2.19
CA GLY A 19 36.71 12.97 2.52
C GLY A 19 35.23 12.63 2.43
N ASN A 20 34.53 12.88 3.52
CA ASN A 20 33.11 12.64 3.70
C ASN A 20 32.32 13.90 3.31
N GLU A 21 31.74 13.90 2.12
CA GLU A 21 30.59 14.75 1.83
C GLU A 21 29.38 14.13 2.55
N GLY A 22 28.85 14.83 3.53
CA GLY A 22 27.75 14.57 4.46
C GLY A 22 26.68 13.52 4.10
N GLY A 23 27.05 12.26 4.02
CA GLY A 23 26.10 11.14 3.89
C GLY A 23 25.54 10.77 5.27
N VAL A 24 24.21 10.71 5.38
CA VAL A 24 23.48 10.21 6.55
C VAL A 24 23.80 8.72 6.72
N ALA A 25 24.06 8.27 7.95
CA ALA A 25 24.34 6.85 8.21
C ALA A 25 23.12 5.97 7.85
N PRO A 26 23.30 4.73 7.35
CA PRO A 26 22.18 3.88 6.88
C PRO A 26 21.04 3.68 7.91
N GLY A 27 21.32 3.69 9.21
CA GLY A 27 20.30 3.54 10.26
C GLY A 27 19.44 4.78 10.52
N ASP A 28 19.85 5.95 10.04
CA ASP A 28 19.19 7.23 10.35
C ASP A 28 17.96 7.51 9.46
N PHE A 29 17.72 6.68 8.44
CA PHE A 29 16.55 6.84 7.55
C PHE A 29 15.27 6.20 8.09
N LEU A 30 15.35 5.24 9.01
CA LEU A 30 14.17 4.59 9.57
C LEU A 30 13.52 5.48 10.63
N VAL A 31 12.22 5.64 10.54
CA VAL A 31 11.41 6.45 11.47
C VAL A 31 10.27 5.60 12.02
N PRO A 32 10.54 4.74 13.03
CA PRO A 32 9.47 3.90 13.60
C PRO A 32 8.46 4.78 14.35
N VAL A 33 7.27 4.89 13.79
CA VAL A 33 6.12 5.59 14.35
C VAL A 33 4.96 4.61 14.52
N LEU A 34 4.46 4.07 13.41
CA LEU A 34 3.41 3.05 13.41
C LEU A 34 3.95 1.67 13.81
N SER A 35 5.23 1.43 13.50
CA SER A 35 5.91 0.17 13.76
C SER A 35 6.70 0.16 15.09
N ALA A 36 6.70 1.26 15.84
CA ALA A 36 7.55 1.43 17.03
C ALA A 36 7.33 0.35 18.12
N SER A 37 6.10 -0.13 18.25
CA SER A 37 5.72 -1.12 19.26
C SER A 37 5.52 -2.54 18.72
N TRP A 38 5.77 -2.80 17.42
CA TRP A 38 5.44 -4.10 16.82
C TRP A 38 6.19 -5.28 17.43
N ASP A 39 7.37 -5.06 17.97
CA ASP A 39 8.20 -6.08 18.63
C ASP A 39 7.87 -6.29 20.11
N GLN A 40 6.99 -5.44 20.67
CA GLN A 40 6.61 -5.58 22.05
C GLN A 40 5.72 -6.82 22.25
N PRO A 41 5.85 -7.54 23.37
CA PRO A 41 4.91 -8.59 23.71
C PRO A 41 3.48 -8.04 23.73
N GLU A 42 2.56 -8.78 23.11
CA GLU A 42 1.14 -8.38 23.00
C GLU A 42 0.94 -6.95 22.47
N SER A 43 1.74 -6.58 21.45
CA SER A 43 1.75 -5.25 20.82
C SER A 43 0.36 -4.74 20.42
N TRP A 44 -0.55 -5.67 20.17
CA TRP A 44 -1.91 -5.42 19.69
C TRP A 44 -2.92 -5.05 20.78
N THR A 45 -2.57 -5.15 22.07
CA THR A 45 -3.48 -4.86 23.17
C THR A 45 -3.57 -3.38 23.47
N LEU A 46 -4.69 -2.97 24.01
CA LEU A 46 -4.91 -1.60 24.47
C LEU A 46 -3.85 -1.15 25.50
N ASP A 47 -3.47 -2.05 26.40
CA ASP A 47 -2.49 -1.73 27.45
C ASP A 47 -1.10 -1.45 26.84
N THR A 48 -0.66 -2.22 25.86
CA THR A 48 0.62 -1.97 25.17
C THR A 48 0.56 -0.70 24.36
N TYR A 49 -0.52 -0.45 23.63
CA TYR A 49 -0.72 0.78 22.87
C TYR A 49 -0.65 2.04 23.75
N ARG A 50 -1.31 2.03 24.91
CA ARG A 50 -1.25 3.13 25.87
C ARG A 50 0.14 3.35 26.44
N ARG A 51 0.87 2.27 26.71
CA ARG A 51 2.19 2.34 27.35
C ARG A 51 3.30 2.77 26.38
N CYS A 52 3.26 2.30 25.12
CA CYS A 52 4.36 2.43 24.17
C CYS A 52 4.14 3.52 23.13
N ASP A 53 2.90 3.84 22.77
CA ASP A 53 2.57 4.70 21.64
C ASP A 53 1.81 5.98 22.02
N ASP A 54 1.80 6.37 23.32
CA ASP A 54 0.97 7.48 23.81
C ASP A 54 -0.52 7.31 23.43
N GLY A 55 -1.01 6.09 23.46
CA GLY A 55 -2.29 5.69 22.94
C GLY A 55 -3.47 6.45 23.54
N TYR A 56 -4.33 6.97 22.67
CA TYR A 56 -5.52 7.81 22.94
C TYR A 56 -5.21 9.21 23.51
N GLU A 57 -3.95 9.63 23.61
CA GLU A 57 -3.61 11.02 23.92
C GLU A 57 -3.88 11.96 22.72
N GLY A 58 -3.69 11.47 21.50
CA GLY A 58 -4.08 12.19 20.28
C GLY A 58 -5.58 12.46 20.23
N LEU A 59 -6.41 11.49 20.63
CA LEU A 59 -7.85 11.65 20.74
C LEU A 59 -8.23 12.75 21.75
N LYS A 60 -7.61 12.79 22.92
CA LYS A 60 -7.86 13.85 23.92
C LYS A 60 -7.54 15.24 23.37
N LYS A 61 -6.43 15.35 22.63
CA LYS A 61 -6.06 16.61 21.96
C LYS A 61 -7.06 16.99 20.86
N ALA A 62 -7.53 16.01 20.07
CA ALA A 62 -8.54 16.24 19.05
C ALA A 62 -9.85 16.76 19.66
N LEU A 63 -10.33 16.15 20.73
CA LEU A 63 -11.57 16.56 21.42
C LEU A 63 -11.49 17.95 22.07
N ALA A 64 -10.30 18.49 22.27
CA ALA A 64 -10.09 19.85 22.74
C ALA A 64 -10.15 20.91 21.61
N MET A 65 -10.21 20.50 20.35
CA MET A 65 -10.36 21.36 19.17
C MET A 65 -11.80 21.34 18.69
N SER A 66 -12.21 22.36 17.92
CA SER A 66 -13.43 22.23 17.12
C SER A 66 -13.22 21.23 15.96
N PRO A 67 -14.27 20.54 15.46
CA PRO A 67 -14.15 19.69 14.28
C PRO A 67 -13.51 20.39 13.07
N ASP A 68 -13.84 21.66 12.82
CA ASP A 68 -13.32 22.43 11.70
C ASP A 68 -11.83 22.78 11.89
N ASP A 69 -11.41 23.13 13.12
CA ASP A 69 -10.00 23.35 13.44
C ASP A 69 -9.19 22.05 13.31
N LEU A 70 -9.77 20.91 13.68
CA LEU A 70 -9.13 19.60 13.53
C LEU A 70 -8.95 19.24 12.03
N ILE A 71 -9.95 19.48 11.19
CA ILE A 71 -9.83 19.31 9.73
C ILE A 71 -8.71 20.21 9.18
N ALA A 72 -8.68 21.48 9.59
CA ALA A 72 -7.63 22.43 9.19
C ALA A 72 -6.25 21.94 9.66
N TYR A 73 -6.13 21.45 10.89
CA TYR A 73 -4.89 20.93 11.44
C TYR A 73 -4.32 19.76 10.65
N VAL A 74 -5.16 18.76 10.31
CA VAL A 74 -4.73 17.59 9.51
C VAL A 74 -4.41 18.01 8.07
N LYS A 75 -5.15 18.97 7.51
CA LYS A 75 -4.86 19.54 6.20
C LYS A 75 -3.50 20.26 6.19
N ASP A 76 -3.23 21.09 7.19
CA ASP A 76 -1.97 21.83 7.34
C ASP A 76 -0.78 20.89 7.60
N ALA A 77 -0.98 19.76 8.27
CA ALA A 77 0.04 18.74 8.39
C ALA A 77 0.48 18.17 7.04
N GLY A 78 -0.37 18.25 6.01
CA GLY A 78 -0.06 17.79 4.68
C GLY A 78 -0.14 16.28 4.51
N LEU A 79 -0.85 15.56 5.39
CA LEU A 79 -1.01 14.11 5.30
C LEU A 79 -1.70 13.73 3.98
N ARG A 80 -0.94 13.08 3.10
CA ARG A 80 -1.46 12.50 1.86
C ARG A 80 -1.94 11.07 2.08
N GLY A 81 -2.98 10.67 1.35
CA GLY A 81 -3.52 9.31 1.42
C GLY A 81 -2.47 8.25 1.09
N ARG A 82 -2.37 7.21 1.91
CA ARG A 82 -1.40 6.11 1.80
C ARG A 82 -1.92 4.90 1.01
N GLY A 83 -3.15 4.98 0.50
CA GLY A 83 -3.79 3.88 -0.25
C GLY A 83 -3.48 3.82 -1.75
N GLY A 84 -2.59 4.68 -2.27
CA GLY A 84 -2.15 4.65 -3.66
C GLY A 84 -2.19 6.01 -4.36
N ALA A 85 -3.34 6.65 -4.44
CA ALA A 85 -3.54 7.90 -5.20
C ALA A 85 -2.93 9.17 -4.56
N GLY A 86 -2.56 9.12 -3.27
CA GLY A 86 -1.93 10.25 -2.60
C GLY A 86 -2.80 11.51 -2.43
N PHE A 87 -4.13 11.39 -2.47
CA PHE A 87 -5.02 12.53 -2.28
C PHE A 87 -4.94 13.05 -0.84
N PRO A 88 -4.86 14.39 -0.58
CA PRO A 88 -4.71 14.93 0.76
C PRO A 88 -5.87 14.54 1.70
N THR A 89 -5.57 13.94 2.85
CA THR A 89 -6.56 13.41 3.79
C THR A 89 -7.45 14.49 4.37
N GLY A 90 -6.88 15.60 4.84
CA GLY A 90 -7.65 16.71 5.40
C GLY A 90 -8.57 17.39 4.37
N MET A 91 -8.19 17.41 3.08
CA MET A 91 -9.08 17.90 2.01
C MET A 91 -10.26 16.96 1.78
N LYS A 92 -10.07 15.63 1.86
CA LYS A 92 -11.20 14.68 1.78
C LYS A 92 -12.21 14.94 2.89
N TRP A 93 -11.74 15.17 4.10
CA TRP A 93 -12.62 15.48 5.26
C TRP A 93 -13.36 16.81 5.07
N GLN A 94 -12.71 17.82 4.50
CA GLN A 94 -13.31 19.13 4.22
C GLN A 94 -14.47 19.08 3.21
N PHE A 95 -14.51 18.08 2.33
CA PHE A 95 -15.56 17.96 1.31
C PHE A 95 -16.89 17.45 1.83
N ILE A 96 -16.96 16.96 3.08
CA ILE A 96 -18.21 16.53 3.68
C ILE A 96 -19.10 17.76 3.90
N PRO A 97 -20.32 17.81 3.31
CA PRO A 97 -21.24 18.90 3.49
C PRO A 97 -21.69 18.97 4.95
N GLN A 98 -21.84 20.17 5.47
CA GLN A 98 -22.31 20.39 6.82
C GLN A 98 -23.74 20.90 6.81
N GLY A 99 -24.56 20.42 7.78
CA GLY A 99 -25.92 20.92 7.96
C GLY A 99 -26.94 20.41 6.94
N ASP A 100 -26.63 19.34 6.20
CA ASP A 100 -27.52 18.71 5.23
C ASP A 100 -28.56 17.77 5.86
N GLY A 101 -28.45 17.54 7.17
CA GLY A 101 -29.37 16.69 7.95
C GLY A 101 -29.23 15.20 7.67
N LYS A 102 -28.22 14.77 6.92
CA LYS A 102 -27.91 13.38 6.64
C LYS A 102 -26.87 12.83 7.64
N PRO A 103 -26.89 11.53 7.94
CA PRO A 103 -25.78 10.91 8.62
C PRO A 103 -24.53 10.94 7.75
N HIS A 104 -23.36 11.11 8.37
CA HIS A 104 -22.06 11.03 7.72
C HIS A 104 -21.40 9.68 8.07
N TYR A 105 -20.64 9.13 7.15
CA TYR A 105 -19.94 7.86 7.37
C TYR A 105 -18.44 7.98 7.12
N LEU A 106 -17.67 7.31 7.96
CA LEU A 106 -16.27 6.99 7.68
C LEU A 106 -16.16 5.52 7.27
N VAL A 107 -15.55 5.25 6.14
CA VAL A 107 -15.22 3.88 5.72
C VAL A 107 -13.71 3.76 5.60
N VAL A 108 -13.11 2.91 6.42
CA VAL A 108 -11.70 2.59 6.33
C VAL A 108 -11.53 1.46 5.33
N ASN A 109 -10.78 1.76 4.27
CA ASN A 109 -10.41 0.78 3.26
C ASN A 109 -9.23 -0.06 3.75
N ALA A 110 -9.52 -1.27 4.18
CA ALA A 110 -8.58 -2.31 4.58
C ALA A 110 -8.57 -3.50 3.60
N ASP A 111 -9.04 -3.26 2.36
CA ASP A 111 -8.93 -4.24 1.26
C ASP A 111 -7.55 -4.14 0.61
N GLU A 112 -6.53 -4.61 1.32
CA GLU A 112 -5.15 -4.64 0.86
C GLU A 112 -4.93 -5.84 -0.07
N SER A 113 -5.06 -5.62 -1.37
CA SER A 113 -5.06 -6.69 -2.38
C SER A 113 -4.10 -6.43 -3.56
N GLU A 114 -3.44 -5.27 -3.64
CA GLU A 114 -2.45 -4.98 -4.69
C GLU A 114 -1.25 -5.92 -4.57
N PRO A 115 -0.88 -6.67 -5.65
CA PRO A 115 0.27 -7.56 -5.61
C PRO A 115 1.57 -6.86 -5.22
N GLY A 116 2.22 -7.37 -4.18
CA GLY A 116 3.43 -6.79 -3.59
C GLY A 116 3.17 -5.90 -2.38
N THR A 117 1.93 -5.48 -2.11
CA THR A 117 1.58 -4.66 -0.95
C THR A 117 1.37 -5.51 0.29
N CYS A 118 2.04 -5.13 1.39
CA CYS A 118 1.88 -5.76 2.69
C CYS A 118 2.25 -4.76 3.80
N LYS A 119 1.43 -3.75 4.03
CA LYS A 119 1.66 -2.68 5.02
C LYS A 119 0.50 -2.51 6.00
N ASP A 120 -0.74 -2.59 5.49
CA ASP A 120 -1.95 -2.43 6.30
C ASP A 120 -2.24 -3.69 7.13
N ILE A 121 -2.08 -4.88 6.55
CA ILE A 121 -2.25 -6.15 7.25
C ILE A 121 -1.29 -6.28 8.44
N PRO A 122 0.03 -6.06 8.33
CA PRO A 122 0.93 -6.07 9.49
C PRO A 122 0.57 -5.02 10.54
N LEU A 123 0.21 -3.80 10.12
CA LEU A 123 -0.22 -2.74 11.02
C LEU A 123 -1.47 -3.16 11.83
N LEU A 124 -2.50 -3.67 11.15
CA LEU A 124 -3.73 -4.14 11.79
C LEU A 124 -3.50 -5.33 12.72
N PHE A 125 -2.52 -6.15 12.40
CA PHE A 125 -2.17 -7.31 13.22
C PHE A 125 -1.36 -6.95 14.46
N ALA A 126 -0.43 -6.00 14.34
CA ALA A 126 0.50 -5.62 15.40
C ALA A 126 0.03 -4.43 16.24
N ASN A 127 -0.66 -3.44 15.65
CA ASN A 127 -1.11 -2.24 16.37
C ASN A 127 -2.49 -1.76 15.85
N PRO A 128 -3.58 -2.52 16.09
CA PRO A 128 -4.93 -2.16 15.64
C PRO A 128 -5.48 -0.91 16.35
N HIS A 129 -5.02 -0.60 17.55
CA HIS A 129 -5.50 0.55 18.33
C HIS A 129 -5.07 1.90 17.72
N ALA A 130 -3.94 1.97 17.03
CA ALA A 130 -3.56 3.17 16.28
C ALA A 130 -4.61 3.51 15.20
N LEU A 131 -5.17 2.48 14.53
CA LEU A 131 -6.27 2.67 13.60
C LEU A 131 -7.55 3.09 14.31
N ILE A 132 -7.93 2.42 15.41
CA ILE A 132 -9.18 2.71 16.14
C ILE A 132 -9.17 4.13 16.68
N GLU A 133 -8.07 4.59 17.29
CA GLU A 133 -7.91 5.98 17.73
C GLU A 133 -8.06 6.97 16.56
N GLY A 134 -7.37 6.68 15.44
CA GLY A 134 -7.48 7.49 14.23
C GLY A 134 -8.91 7.55 13.67
N ILE A 135 -9.68 6.46 13.76
CA ILE A 135 -11.10 6.41 13.36
C ILE A 135 -11.93 7.34 14.23
N VAL A 136 -11.77 7.29 15.56
CA VAL A 136 -12.54 8.17 16.48
C VAL A 136 -12.24 9.64 16.19
N ILE A 137 -10.96 9.97 16.00
CA ILE A 137 -10.53 11.33 15.64
C ILE A 137 -11.14 11.79 14.30
N ALA A 138 -11.07 10.94 13.28
CA ALA A 138 -11.62 11.27 11.96
C ALA A 138 -13.15 11.40 11.99
N CYS A 139 -13.86 10.53 12.71
CA CYS A 139 -15.31 10.59 12.88
C CYS A 139 -15.73 11.86 13.61
N TYR A 140 -15.00 12.27 14.64
CA TYR A 140 -15.23 13.55 15.30
C TYR A 140 -15.07 14.71 14.31
N ALA A 141 -13.99 14.73 13.52
CA ALA A 141 -13.73 15.78 12.54
C ALA A 141 -14.86 15.92 11.51
N ILE A 142 -15.35 14.80 10.95
CA ILE A 142 -16.40 14.81 9.91
C ILE A 142 -17.82 14.72 10.47
N ARG A 143 -17.97 14.72 11.81
CA ARG A 143 -19.27 14.62 12.52
C ARG A 143 -20.02 13.35 12.15
N SER A 144 -19.31 12.22 12.11
CA SER A 144 -19.86 10.90 11.88
C SER A 144 -20.09 10.17 13.20
N SER A 145 -21.23 9.53 13.34
CA SER A 145 -21.55 8.65 14.46
C SER A 145 -21.39 7.15 14.12
N HIS A 146 -20.99 6.81 12.90
CA HIS A 146 -20.81 5.44 12.50
C HIS A 146 -19.62 5.26 11.54
N ALA A 147 -18.75 4.32 11.85
CA ALA A 147 -17.61 3.97 11.02
C ALA A 147 -17.60 2.49 10.65
N PHE A 148 -17.00 2.20 9.49
CA PHE A 148 -16.79 0.84 9.02
C PHE A 148 -15.31 0.61 8.73
N ILE A 149 -14.79 -0.55 9.11
CA ILE A 149 -13.53 -1.09 8.59
C ILE A 149 -13.90 -2.18 7.58
N TYR A 150 -13.66 -1.92 6.30
CA TYR A 150 -13.85 -2.92 5.25
C TYR A 150 -12.55 -3.70 5.06
N LEU A 151 -12.50 -4.90 5.63
CA LEU A 151 -11.33 -5.76 5.62
C LEU A 151 -11.41 -6.78 4.48
N ARG A 152 -10.29 -7.03 3.82
CA ARG A 152 -10.13 -8.14 2.87
C ARG A 152 -10.53 -9.48 3.52
N GLY A 153 -11.41 -10.24 2.86
CA GLY A 153 -12.06 -11.41 3.46
C GLY A 153 -11.13 -12.58 3.79
N GLU A 154 -9.99 -12.71 3.10
CA GLU A 154 -9.06 -13.84 3.28
C GLU A 154 -8.21 -13.75 4.55
N VAL A 155 -8.07 -12.57 5.16
CA VAL A 155 -7.18 -12.35 6.29
C VAL A 155 -7.87 -12.57 7.63
N VAL A 156 -8.42 -13.78 7.83
CA VAL A 156 -9.19 -14.17 9.03
C VAL A 156 -8.45 -13.90 10.36
N PRO A 157 -7.12 -14.12 10.49
CA PRO A 157 -6.41 -13.77 11.73
C PRO A 157 -6.50 -12.28 12.08
N VAL A 158 -6.42 -11.39 11.08
CA VAL A 158 -6.55 -9.93 11.27
C VAL A 158 -7.99 -9.58 11.65
N LEU A 159 -8.98 -10.22 11.03
CA LEU A 159 -10.39 -10.03 11.39
C LEU A 159 -10.64 -10.31 12.88
N ARG A 160 -10.14 -11.43 13.39
CA ARG A 160 -10.25 -11.79 14.80
C ARG A 160 -9.57 -10.77 15.71
N ARG A 161 -8.38 -10.30 15.29
CA ARG A 161 -7.61 -9.29 16.00
C ARG A 161 -8.36 -7.96 16.10
N LEU A 162 -8.96 -7.52 15.00
CA LEU A 162 -9.77 -6.30 14.97
C LEU A 162 -11.00 -6.39 15.86
N HIS A 163 -11.72 -7.51 15.86
CA HIS A 163 -12.86 -7.71 16.76
C HIS A 163 -12.45 -7.62 18.23
N GLU A 164 -11.29 -8.19 18.59
CA GLU A 164 -10.77 -8.11 19.97
C GLU A 164 -10.42 -6.65 20.34
N ALA A 165 -9.66 -5.95 19.49
CA ALA A 165 -9.29 -4.56 19.75
C ALA A 165 -10.50 -3.61 19.81
N VAL A 166 -11.50 -3.83 18.96
CA VAL A 166 -12.76 -3.06 18.99
C VAL A 166 -13.52 -3.32 20.32
N ARG A 167 -13.57 -4.57 20.78
CA ARG A 167 -14.16 -4.91 22.09
C ARG A 167 -13.44 -4.18 23.23
N GLU A 168 -12.09 -4.21 23.26
CA GLU A 168 -11.29 -3.48 24.25
C GLU A 168 -11.57 -1.97 24.20
N ALA A 169 -11.74 -1.38 23.02
CA ALA A 169 -12.04 0.03 22.87
C ALA A 169 -13.43 0.41 23.39
N TYR A 170 -14.44 -0.44 23.19
CA TYR A 170 -15.76 -0.25 23.79
C TYR A 170 -15.71 -0.37 25.31
N GLU A 171 -15.05 -1.39 25.84
CA GLU A 171 -14.91 -1.60 27.29
C GLU A 171 -14.18 -0.44 27.99
N ALA A 172 -13.24 0.20 27.29
CA ALA A 172 -12.47 1.32 27.80
C ALA A 172 -13.14 2.70 27.58
N GLY A 173 -14.32 2.76 26.94
CA GLY A 173 -15.05 4.00 26.67
C GLY A 173 -14.47 4.87 25.56
N TYR A 174 -13.71 4.26 24.63
CA TYR A 174 -13.23 4.94 23.41
C TYR A 174 -14.16 4.76 22.22
N LEU A 175 -15.14 3.87 22.32
CA LEU A 175 -16.26 3.66 21.40
C LEU A 175 -17.57 3.57 22.20
N GLY A 176 -18.70 3.72 21.52
CA GLY A 176 -20.03 3.72 22.11
C GLY A 176 -20.53 5.12 22.43
N GLU A 177 -21.28 5.26 23.52
CA GLU A 177 -21.93 6.50 23.93
C GLU A 177 -20.99 7.40 24.76
N ASN A 178 -21.10 8.70 24.54
CA ASN A 178 -20.44 9.74 25.36
C ASN A 178 -18.92 9.51 25.54
N ILE A 179 -18.21 9.27 24.45
CA ILE A 179 -16.77 8.94 24.44
C ILE A 179 -15.97 9.96 25.28
N LEU A 180 -15.26 9.49 26.30
CA LEU A 180 -14.46 10.29 27.24
C LEU A 180 -15.23 11.49 27.85
N GLY A 181 -16.56 11.44 27.93
CA GLY A 181 -17.37 12.52 28.45
C GLY A 181 -17.58 13.71 27.51
N SER A 182 -17.25 13.55 26.24
CA SER A 182 -17.30 14.61 25.20
C SER A 182 -18.70 14.87 24.64
N GLY A 183 -19.67 14.00 24.92
CA GLY A 183 -21.00 14.02 24.30
C GLY A 183 -21.04 13.47 22.88
N ILE A 184 -19.98 12.77 22.45
CA ILE A 184 -19.87 12.16 21.12
C ILE A 184 -20.16 10.67 21.23
N ASP A 185 -21.00 10.19 20.33
CA ASP A 185 -21.31 8.77 20.18
C ASP A 185 -20.72 8.25 18.87
N LEU A 186 -20.12 7.06 18.90
CA LEU A 186 -19.55 6.41 17.72
C LEU A 186 -19.68 4.90 17.81
N ASP A 187 -20.32 4.32 16.79
CA ASP A 187 -20.30 2.87 16.56
C ASP A 187 -19.30 2.51 15.49
N LEU A 188 -18.55 1.44 15.71
CA LEU A 188 -17.56 0.91 14.77
C LEU A 188 -17.90 -0.53 14.37
N THR A 189 -18.12 -0.74 13.07
CA THR A 189 -18.40 -2.05 12.50
C THR A 189 -17.18 -2.56 11.71
N VAL A 190 -16.71 -3.77 12.02
CA VAL A 190 -15.71 -4.48 11.19
C VAL A 190 -16.46 -5.37 10.20
N HIS A 191 -16.33 -5.07 8.91
CA HIS A 191 -16.96 -5.80 7.82
C HIS A 191 -15.91 -6.63 7.07
N ALA A 192 -16.14 -7.94 6.96
CA ALA A 192 -15.31 -8.81 6.15
C ALA A 192 -15.81 -8.80 4.69
N GLY A 193 -14.94 -8.38 3.77
CA GLY A 193 -15.19 -8.49 2.33
C GLY A 193 -15.17 -9.93 1.84
N ALA A 194 -15.40 -10.14 0.55
CA ALA A 194 -15.47 -11.45 -0.08
C ALA A 194 -14.23 -11.78 -0.97
N GLY A 195 -13.12 -11.07 -0.79
CA GLY A 195 -11.86 -11.36 -1.46
C GLY A 195 -11.75 -10.86 -2.91
N ALA A 196 -12.37 -9.74 -3.25
CA ALA A 196 -12.28 -9.13 -4.57
C ALA A 196 -11.40 -7.88 -4.55
N TYR A 197 -10.28 -7.90 -5.30
CA TYR A 197 -9.37 -6.75 -5.47
C TYR A 197 -10.08 -5.46 -5.84
N ILE A 198 -11.10 -5.54 -6.73
CA ILE A 198 -11.85 -4.36 -7.15
C ILE A 198 -12.56 -3.65 -5.99
N CYS A 199 -12.84 -4.34 -4.88
CA CYS A 199 -13.44 -3.74 -3.69
C CYS A 199 -12.47 -2.80 -2.93
N GLY A 200 -11.20 -2.73 -3.33
CA GLY A 200 -10.28 -1.66 -2.96
C GLY A 200 -10.55 -0.32 -3.66
N GLU A 201 -11.28 -0.30 -4.78
CA GLU A 201 -11.76 0.95 -5.38
C GLU A 201 -12.91 1.51 -4.53
N GLU A 202 -12.84 2.82 -4.16
CA GLU A 202 -13.69 3.39 -3.10
C GLU A 202 -15.20 3.22 -3.35
N THR A 203 -15.67 3.28 -4.60
CA THR A 203 -17.10 3.15 -4.91
C THR A 203 -17.55 1.70 -5.06
N ALA A 204 -16.67 0.81 -5.52
CA ALA A 204 -16.92 -0.63 -5.52
C ALA A 204 -16.98 -1.19 -4.09
N LEU A 205 -16.13 -0.69 -3.20
CA LEU A 205 -16.17 -0.98 -1.77
C LEU A 205 -17.53 -0.61 -1.18
N LEU A 206 -18.05 0.59 -1.48
CA LEU A 206 -19.36 1.04 -0.99
C LEU A 206 -20.50 0.15 -1.52
N ASP A 207 -20.46 -0.26 -2.79
CA ASP A 207 -21.45 -1.19 -3.33
C ASP A 207 -21.41 -2.55 -2.62
N SER A 208 -20.20 -3.06 -2.35
CA SER A 208 -20.03 -4.31 -1.60
C SER A 208 -20.55 -4.19 -0.17
N LEU A 209 -20.22 -3.09 0.53
CA LEU A 209 -20.67 -2.84 1.89
C LEU A 209 -22.20 -2.71 2.00
N GLU A 210 -22.85 -2.20 0.94
CA GLU A 210 -24.31 -2.15 0.82
C GLU A 210 -24.95 -3.48 0.39
N GLY A 211 -24.17 -4.57 0.27
CA GLY A 211 -24.65 -5.89 -0.10
C GLY A 211 -24.89 -6.07 -1.60
N ARG A 212 -24.40 -5.15 -2.42
CA ARG A 212 -24.43 -5.26 -3.88
C ARG A 212 -23.16 -5.88 -4.42
N ARG A 213 -23.15 -6.22 -5.71
CA ARG A 213 -21.92 -6.62 -6.40
C ARG A 213 -20.93 -5.47 -6.38
N GLY A 214 -19.70 -5.73 -5.93
CA GLY A 214 -18.63 -4.73 -5.89
C GLY A 214 -18.22 -4.27 -7.28
N GLN A 215 -18.85 -3.21 -7.75
CA GLN A 215 -18.55 -2.57 -9.03
C GLN A 215 -18.46 -1.05 -8.86
N PRO A 216 -17.48 -0.38 -9.48
CA PRO A 216 -17.34 1.08 -9.39
C PRO A 216 -18.59 1.83 -9.82
N ARG A 217 -18.92 2.92 -9.12
CA ARG A 217 -20.02 3.84 -9.46
C ARG A 217 -19.57 4.91 -10.43
N LEU A 218 -20.53 5.47 -11.16
CA LEU A 218 -20.28 6.68 -11.95
C LEU A 218 -19.99 7.87 -11.01
N ARG A 219 -19.03 8.69 -11.37
CA ARG A 219 -18.70 9.95 -10.68
C ARG A 219 -18.76 11.11 -11.68
N PRO A 220 -19.37 12.26 -11.34
CA PRO A 220 -20.11 12.57 -10.12
C PRO A 220 -21.44 11.81 -10.01
N PRO A 221 -22.03 11.68 -8.79
CA PRO A 221 -21.61 12.25 -7.52
C PRO A 221 -20.39 11.55 -6.91
N PHE A 222 -19.57 12.32 -6.18
CA PHE A 222 -18.44 11.75 -5.41
C PHE A 222 -18.92 11.24 -4.04
N PRO A 223 -18.25 10.24 -3.42
CA PRO A 223 -18.67 9.68 -2.13
C PRO A 223 -18.85 10.71 -1.01
N ALA A 224 -18.06 11.80 -1.02
CA ALA A 224 -18.21 12.89 -0.05
C ALA A 224 -19.58 13.57 -0.10
N VAL A 225 -20.32 13.46 -1.22
CA VAL A 225 -21.68 14.01 -1.39
C VAL A 225 -22.72 12.90 -1.33
N GLU A 226 -22.46 11.77 -1.99
CA GLU A 226 -23.38 10.63 -2.08
C GLU A 226 -22.59 9.31 -2.11
N GLY A 227 -22.27 8.81 -0.93
CA GLY A 227 -21.51 7.56 -0.72
C GLY A 227 -22.36 6.41 -0.19
N LEU A 228 -22.02 5.90 1.00
CA LEU A 228 -22.70 4.79 1.65
C LEU A 228 -24.15 5.15 1.96
N TYR A 229 -25.08 4.31 1.55
CA TYR A 229 -26.53 4.53 1.71
C TYR A 229 -27.02 5.88 1.19
N ALA A 230 -26.41 6.38 0.10
CA ALA A 230 -26.66 7.71 -0.49
C ALA A 230 -26.42 8.89 0.49
N CYS A 231 -25.53 8.70 1.45
CA CYS A 231 -25.14 9.70 2.45
C CYS A 231 -23.67 10.11 2.25
N PRO A 232 -23.28 11.32 2.71
CA PRO A 232 -21.90 11.78 2.66
C PRO A 232 -20.95 10.80 3.34
N THR A 233 -19.90 10.39 2.63
CA THR A 233 -18.97 9.36 3.09
C THR A 233 -17.53 9.70 2.78
N VAL A 234 -16.66 9.59 3.77
CA VAL A 234 -15.21 9.59 3.59
C VAL A 234 -14.72 8.17 3.51
N VAL A 235 -13.98 7.84 2.43
CA VAL A 235 -13.25 6.58 2.33
C VAL A 235 -11.75 6.88 2.48
N ASN A 236 -11.09 6.31 3.50
CA ASN A 236 -9.66 6.47 3.74
C ASN A 236 -8.97 5.11 3.92
N ASN A 237 -7.70 5.03 3.52
CA ASN A 237 -6.87 3.84 3.76
C ASN A 237 -6.46 3.72 5.24
N VAL A 238 -6.17 2.49 5.69
CA VAL A 238 -5.74 2.15 7.05
C VAL A 238 -4.56 2.99 7.52
N GLU A 239 -3.44 2.98 6.79
CA GLU A 239 -2.22 3.70 7.17
C GLU A 239 -2.44 5.21 7.29
N SER A 240 -3.29 5.79 6.42
CA SER A 240 -3.62 7.21 6.48
C SER A 240 -4.31 7.58 7.80
N ILE A 241 -5.27 6.78 8.23
CA ILE A 241 -6.03 7.03 9.47
C ILE A 241 -5.17 6.73 10.69
N ALA A 242 -4.42 5.63 10.69
CA ALA A 242 -3.52 5.26 11.79
C ALA A 242 -2.37 6.26 12.01
N SER A 243 -2.03 7.09 11.01
CA SER A 243 -1.02 8.14 11.16
C SER A 243 -1.52 9.38 11.91
N VAL A 244 -2.83 9.60 11.98
CA VAL A 244 -3.41 10.83 12.56
C VAL A 244 -3.10 11.01 14.06
N PRO A 245 -3.20 9.96 14.91
CA PRO A 245 -2.84 10.08 16.33
C PRO A 245 -1.40 10.59 16.55
N ALA A 246 -0.43 10.06 15.83
CA ALA A 246 0.97 10.48 15.94
C ALA A 246 1.16 11.95 15.52
N ILE A 247 0.44 12.42 14.50
CA ILE A 247 0.46 13.82 14.06
C ILE A 247 -0.07 14.74 15.18
N LEU A 248 -1.14 14.36 15.85
CA LEU A 248 -1.68 15.13 16.98
C LEU A 248 -0.78 15.09 18.21
N ASN A 249 -0.16 13.93 18.49
CA ASN A 249 0.73 13.77 19.63
C ASN A 249 2.02 14.54 19.48
N ARG A 250 2.66 14.51 18.31
CA ARG A 250 4.00 15.08 18.07
C ARG A 250 3.97 16.42 17.34
N GLY A 251 2.84 16.84 16.78
CA GLY A 251 2.65 18.11 16.11
C GLY A 251 2.79 18.05 14.58
N LYS A 252 2.10 18.97 13.89
CA LYS A 252 2.11 19.02 12.42
C LYS A 252 3.48 19.45 11.86
N GLU A 253 4.22 20.29 12.59
CA GLU A 253 5.57 20.73 12.23
C GLU A 253 6.55 19.55 12.26
N TRP A 254 6.46 18.69 13.29
CA TRP A 254 7.23 17.45 13.35
C TRP A 254 6.92 16.54 12.15
N PHE A 255 5.65 16.35 11.79
CA PHE A 255 5.30 15.54 10.65
C PHE A 255 5.85 16.12 9.33
N ARG A 256 5.77 17.44 9.17
CA ARG A 256 6.30 18.16 8.00
C ARG A 256 7.82 18.25 7.93
N SER A 257 8.53 18.03 9.03
CA SER A 257 10.00 17.97 9.02
C SER A 257 10.55 16.73 8.32
N MET A 258 9.69 15.75 8.05
CA MET A 258 10.02 14.51 7.32
C MET A 258 9.43 14.56 5.91
N GLY A 259 10.05 13.80 5.01
CA GLY A 259 9.57 13.70 3.63
C GLY A 259 10.03 14.85 2.74
N SER A 260 9.39 14.99 1.59
CA SER A 260 9.63 16.09 0.66
C SER A 260 8.59 17.21 0.86
N GLU A 261 8.85 18.40 0.31
CA GLU A 261 7.99 19.58 0.46
C GLU A 261 6.51 19.30 0.12
N LYS A 262 6.26 18.58 -0.98
CA LYS A 262 4.90 18.25 -1.46
C LYS A 262 4.38 16.90 -0.95
N SER A 263 5.26 16.07 -0.44
CA SER A 263 4.96 14.76 0.12
C SER A 263 5.56 14.62 1.51
N PRO A 264 5.05 15.37 2.52
CA PRO A 264 5.59 15.33 3.87
C PRO A 264 5.24 14.03 4.61
N GLY A 265 6.00 13.78 5.68
CA GLY A 265 5.78 12.70 6.62
C GLY A 265 6.48 11.41 6.24
N PHE A 266 6.12 10.39 6.97
CA PHE A 266 6.61 9.01 6.83
C PHE A 266 5.58 8.10 6.17
N THR A 267 6.01 6.90 5.79
CA THR A 267 5.15 5.84 5.26
C THR A 267 5.80 4.47 5.46
N LEU A 268 4.98 3.42 5.38
CA LEU A 268 5.43 2.04 5.35
C LEU A 268 5.71 1.62 3.89
N TYR A 269 6.96 1.23 3.62
CA TYR A 269 7.36 0.63 2.36
C TYR A 269 7.36 -0.89 2.48
N SER A 270 6.70 -1.58 1.55
CA SER A 270 6.70 -3.04 1.46
C SER A 270 7.80 -3.46 0.49
N LEU A 271 8.98 -3.84 1.01
CA LEU A 271 10.10 -4.33 0.21
C LEU A 271 10.03 -5.84 0.08
N SER A 272 10.01 -6.35 -1.15
CA SER A 272 9.83 -7.78 -1.40
C SER A 272 10.57 -8.24 -2.67
N GLY A 273 10.46 -9.52 -2.97
CA GLY A 273 11.13 -10.14 -4.12
C GLY A 273 12.53 -10.66 -3.77
N HIS A 274 13.49 -10.46 -4.67
CA HIS A 274 14.83 -11.04 -4.57
C HIS A 274 15.81 -10.17 -3.77
N VAL A 275 15.36 -9.67 -2.62
CA VAL A 275 16.16 -8.88 -1.68
C VAL A 275 16.64 -9.74 -0.51
N ALA A 276 17.73 -9.34 0.14
CA ALA A 276 18.31 -10.09 1.26
C ALA A 276 17.37 -10.13 2.47
N SER A 277 16.76 -9.00 2.83
CA SER A 277 15.82 -8.90 3.96
C SER A 277 14.50 -8.27 3.52
N PRO A 278 13.54 -9.06 3.00
CA PRO A 278 12.22 -8.54 2.68
C PRO A 278 11.45 -8.18 3.96
N GLY A 279 10.67 -7.09 3.90
CA GLY A 279 9.89 -6.65 5.08
C GLY A 279 9.23 -5.29 4.88
N GLN A 280 8.71 -4.76 5.97
CA GLN A 280 8.18 -3.40 6.04
C GLN A 280 9.25 -2.47 6.59
N TYR A 281 9.49 -1.38 5.89
CA TYR A 281 10.44 -0.35 6.26
C TYR A 281 9.69 0.97 6.43
N GLU A 282 9.65 1.50 7.64
CA GLU A 282 9.01 2.78 7.90
C GLU A 282 10.02 3.91 7.80
N ALA A 283 9.84 4.77 6.80
CA ALA A 283 10.80 5.83 6.48
C ALA A 283 10.09 7.09 5.95
N PRO A 284 10.76 8.24 5.93
CA PRO A 284 10.24 9.45 5.29
C PRO A 284 9.94 9.21 3.81
N LEU A 285 8.90 9.88 3.29
CA LEU A 285 8.70 9.97 1.85
C LEU A 285 9.90 10.64 1.18
N GLY A 286 10.31 10.14 0.01
CA GLY A 286 11.49 10.65 -0.71
C GLY A 286 12.78 9.86 -0.47
N ILE A 287 12.80 8.85 0.44
CA ILE A 287 13.88 7.86 0.46
C ILE A 287 13.98 7.17 -0.91
N THR A 288 15.16 6.75 -1.31
CA THR A 288 15.37 6.07 -2.60
C THR A 288 15.35 4.55 -2.44
N LEU A 289 15.11 3.81 -3.55
CA LEU A 289 15.25 2.36 -3.51
C LEU A 289 16.67 1.92 -3.17
N ARG A 290 17.69 2.65 -3.64
CA ARG A 290 19.09 2.38 -3.27
C ARG A 290 19.27 2.37 -1.76
N GLN A 291 18.81 3.40 -1.07
CA GLN A 291 18.89 3.50 0.39
C GLN A 291 18.13 2.38 1.10
N LEU A 292 16.95 2.00 0.61
CA LEU A 292 16.20 0.87 1.17
C LEU A 292 16.90 -0.48 0.93
N LEU A 293 17.54 -0.66 -0.23
CA LEU A 293 18.35 -1.85 -0.49
C LEU A 293 19.57 -1.90 0.43
N ASP A 294 20.26 -0.78 0.65
CA ASP A 294 21.40 -0.72 1.60
C ASP A 294 20.96 -1.11 3.02
N LEU A 295 19.79 -0.63 3.49
CA LEU A 295 19.19 -1.00 4.77
C LEU A 295 18.81 -2.49 4.86
N SER A 296 18.37 -3.08 3.75
CA SER A 296 17.91 -4.48 3.69
C SER A 296 19.02 -5.49 3.41
N GLY A 297 20.28 -5.04 3.25
CA GLY A 297 21.41 -5.89 2.88
C GLY A 297 21.53 -6.18 1.37
N GLY A 298 20.80 -5.42 0.54
CA GLY A 298 20.88 -5.49 -0.92
C GLY A 298 19.99 -6.55 -1.56
N MET A 299 20.34 -6.88 -2.80
CA MET A 299 19.75 -8.02 -3.50
C MET A 299 20.24 -9.34 -2.88
N ARG A 300 19.56 -10.45 -3.14
CA ARG A 300 20.04 -11.77 -2.69
C ARG A 300 21.50 -12.01 -3.14
N PRO A 301 22.32 -12.73 -2.35
CA PRO A 301 23.75 -12.84 -2.60
C PRO A 301 24.09 -13.33 -4.01
N GLY A 302 25.03 -12.67 -4.68
CA GLY A 302 25.51 -13.03 -6.03
C GLY A 302 24.60 -12.61 -7.17
N HIS A 303 23.52 -11.89 -6.91
CA HIS A 303 22.55 -11.43 -7.91
C HIS A 303 22.48 -9.92 -7.98
N ARG A 304 22.00 -9.40 -9.10
CA ARG A 304 21.82 -7.96 -9.37
C ARG A 304 20.37 -7.64 -9.69
N LEU A 305 19.95 -6.41 -9.39
CA LEU A 305 18.62 -5.93 -9.73
C LEU A 305 18.46 -5.88 -11.25
N LYS A 306 17.33 -6.33 -11.76
CA LYS A 306 16.95 -6.23 -13.17
C LYS A 306 15.83 -5.21 -13.36
N PHE A 307 14.74 -5.37 -12.61
CA PHE A 307 13.60 -4.44 -12.62
C PHE A 307 12.89 -4.48 -11.28
N TRP A 308 12.06 -3.46 -11.05
CA TRP A 308 11.27 -3.35 -9.81
C TRP A 308 10.00 -2.52 -10.03
N THR A 309 9.04 -2.65 -9.12
CA THR A 309 7.81 -1.87 -9.12
C THR A 309 7.82 -0.88 -7.97
N PRO A 310 7.51 0.42 -8.17
CA PRO A 310 7.47 1.39 -7.07
C PRO A 310 6.18 1.33 -6.24
N GLY A 311 5.09 0.85 -6.81
CA GLY A 311 3.77 0.87 -6.19
C GLY A 311 2.95 -0.40 -6.37
N GLY A 312 3.59 -1.53 -6.61
CA GLY A 312 2.95 -2.80 -6.93
C GLY A 312 2.86 -3.06 -8.42
N SER A 313 2.25 -4.19 -8.77
CA SER A 313 2.18 -4.66 -10.17
C SER A 313 1.38 -3.75 -11.09
N SER A 314 0.48 -2.91 -10.55
CA SER A 314 -0.33 -1.97 -11.31
C SER A 314 0.41 -0.72 -11.79
N THR A 315 1.68 -0.55 -11.38
CA THR A 315 2.47 0.63 -11.75
C THR A 315 3.48 0.31 -12.85
N PRO A 316 3.81 1.27 -13.74
CA PRO A 316 4.91 1.09 -14.67
C PRO A 316 6.18 0.67 -13.94
N MET A 317 6.83 -0.41 -14.41
CA MET A 317 8.06 -0.90 -13.80
C MET A 317 9.24 0.04 -14.04
N PHE A 318 10.19 -0.01 -13.14
CA PHE A 318 11.47 0.65 -13.19
C PHE A 318 12.62 -0.35 -13.37
N THR A 319 13.78 0.16 -13.78
CA THR A 319 15.04 -0.58 -13.95
C THR A 319 16.08 -0.06 -12.96
N GLU A 320 17.30 -0.58 -13.01
CA GLU A 320 18.44 -0.12 -12.23
C GLU A 320 18.72 1.39 -12.38
N GLU A 321 18.41 1.98 -13.54
CA GLU A 321 18.58 3.44 -13.78
C GLU A 321 17.72 4.32 -12.87
N HIS A 322 16.71 3.76 -12.23
CA HIS A 322 15.74 4.47 -11.40
C HIS A 322 15.99 4.29 -9.89
N LEU A 323 17.13 3.69 -9.48
CA LEU A 323 17.45 3.41 -8.09
C LEU A 323 17.48 4.65 -7.20
N ASP A 324 17.81 5.81 -7.76
CA ASP A 324 17.97 7.09 -7.05
C ASP A 324 16.76 8.02 -7.21
N VAL A 325 15.66 7.54 -7.80
CA VAL A 325 14.40 8.29 -7.86
C VAL A 325 13.82 8.41 -6.45
N PRO A 326 13.53 9.66 -5.98
CA PRO A 326 12.86 9.84 -4.69
C PRO A 326 11.51 9.11 -4.66
N LEU A 327 11.30 8.28 -3.66
CA LEU A 327 10.06 7.52 -3.45
C LEU A 327 9.00 8.42 -2.79
N ASP A 328 8.61 9.46 -3.52
CA ASP A 328 7.48 10.32 -3.22
C ASP A 328 6.57 10.42 -4.44
N TYR A 329 5.40 11.07 -4.30
CA TYR A 329 4.41 11.12 -5.37
C TYR A 329 4.89 11.90 -6.60
N GLU A 330 5.68 12.94 -6.38
CA GLU A 330 6.19 13.82 -7.43
C GLU A 330 7.40 13.20 -8.13
N GLY A 331 8.35 12.66 -7.40
CA GLY A 331 9.58 12.06 -7.94
C GLY A 331 9.28 10.84 -8.80
N VAL A 332 8.49 9.91 -8.28
CA VAL A 332 8.08 8.71 -9.04
C VAL A 332 7.20 9.09 -10.23
N GLY A 333 6.31 10.09 -10.07
CA GLY A 333 5.48 10.61 -11.15
C GLY A 333 6.31 11.24 -12.28
N ALA A 334 7.30 12.06 -11.94
CA ALA A 334 8.21 12.67 -12.90
C ALA A 334 9.08 11.64 -13.66
N ALA A 335 9.41 10.52 -13.01
CA ALA A 335 10.12 9.42 -13.62
C ALA A 335 9.25 8.50 -14.52
N GLY A 336 7.95 8.80 -14.63
CA GLY A 336 7.02 8.09 -15.51
C GLY A 336 6.35 6.85 -14.91
N SER A 337 6.26 6.80 -13.57
CA SER A 337 5.53 5.75 -12.86
C SER A 337 4.61 6.35 -11.77
N MET A 338 4.13 5.53 -10.86
CA MET A 338 3.31 5.95 -9.71
C MET A 338 3.85 5.33 -8.43
N LEU A 339 3.94 6.12 -7.35
CA LEU A 339 4.34 5.61 -6.04
C LEU A 339 3.35 4.56 -5.51
N GLY A 340 2.08 4.66 -5.88
CA GLY A 340 1.06 3.68 -5.55
C GLY A 340 1.00 3.37 -4.06
N THR A 341 0.97 2.07 -3.75
CA THR A 341 0.93 1.57 -2.38
C THR A 341 2.32 1.37 -1.75
N LYS A 342 3.41 1.84 -2.40
CA LYS A 342 4.82 1.65 -1.97
C LYS A 342 5.20 0.18 -1.88
N ALA A 343 4.63 -0.64 -2.76
CA ALA A 343 4.96 -2.05 -2.90
C ALA A 343 6.17 -2.22 -3.81
N LEU A 344 7.35 -2.25 -3.20
CA LEU A 344 8.64 -2.34 -3.89
C LEU A 344 8.99 -3.80 -4.14
N GLN A 345 8.55 -4.33 -5.29
CA GLN A 345 8.89 -5.69 -5.70
C GLN A 345 10.19 -5.66 -6.52
N CYS A 346 11.27 -6.23 -6.01
CA CYS A 346 12.58 -6.26 -6.67
C CYS A 346 12.83 -7.62 -7.31
N PHE A 347 13.18 -7.61 -8.59
CA PHE A 347 13.45 -8.81 -9.39
C PHE A 347 14.86 -8.78 -9.92
N ASP A 348 15.56 -9.91 -9.80
CA ASP A 348 16.92 -10.05 -10.31
C ASP A 348 16.97 -10.55 -11.76
N GLU A 349 18.18 -10.68 -12.28
CA GLU A 349 18.47 -11.07 -13.67
C GLU A 349 17.98 -12.47 -14.03
N THR A 350 17.67 -13.33 -13.06
CA THR A 350 17.15 -14.69 -13.31
C THR A 350 15.66 -14.69 -13.63
N THR A 351 14.97 -13.57 -13.39
CA THR A 351 13.53 -13.45 -13.61
C THR A 351 13.22 -13.18 -15.08
N CYS A 352 12.36 -13.99 -15.66
CA CYS A 352 11.75 -13.73 -16.97
C CYS A 352 10.68 -12.62 -16.82
N VAL A 353 10.87 -11.50 -17.53
CA VAL A 353 9.92 -10.37 -17.52
C VAL A 353 8.58 -10.78 -18.12
N VAL A 354 8.60 -11.53 -19.25
CA VAL A 354 7.36 -12.01 -19.91
C VAL A 354 6.52 -12.83 -18.94
N ARG A 355 7.14 -13.76 -18.19
CA ARG A 355 6.45 -14.59 -17.20
C ARG A 355 5.91 -13.75 -16.04
N ALA A 356 6.66 -12.79 -15.52
CA ALA A 356 6.21 -11.90 -14.45
C ALA A 356 4.98 -11.11 -14.89
N VAL A 357 5.05 -10.49 -16.07
CA VAL A 357 3.94 -9.71 -16.65
C VAL A 357 2.73 -10.59 -16.96
N THR A 358 2.94 -11.82 -17.45
CA THR A 358 1.86 -12.79 -17.65
C THR A 358 1.10 -13.05 -16.35
N ARG A 359 1.82 -13.29 -15.22
CA ARG A 359 1.20 -13.53 -13.92
C ARG A 359 0.41 -12.33 -13.42
N TRP A 360 0.92 -11.14 -13.57
CA TRP A 360 0.20 -9.92 -13.20
C TRP A 360 -1.04 -9.70 -14.07
N THR A 361 -0.92 -9.93 -15.39
CA THR A 361 -2.06 -9.79 -16.30
C THR A 361 -3.14 -10.82 -16.04
N GLU A 362 -2.77 -12.06 -15.69
CA GLU A 362 -3.72 -13.11 -15.24
C GLU A 362 -4.48 -12.66 -13.98
N PHE A 363 -3.78 -12.05 -13.03
CA PHE A 363 -4.40 -11.47 -11.84
C PHE A 363 -5.43 -10.40 -12.21
N TYR A 364 -5.09 -9.41 -13.05
CA TYR A 364 -6.03 -8.36 -13.43
C TYR A 364 -7.22 -8.88 -14.25
N ALA A 365 -7.00 -9.87 -15.10
CA ALA A 365 -8.08 -10.51 -15.84
C ALA A 365 -9.05 -11.23 -14.90
N HIS A 366 -8.54 -11.91 -13.87
CA HIS A 366 -9.35 -12.57 -12.84
C HIS A 366 -10.12 -11.56 -11.98
N GLU A 367 -9.48 -10.47 -11.59
CA GLU A 367 -10.02 -9.44 -10.69
C GLU A 367 -10.89 -8.39 -11.38
N SER A 368 -10.98 -8.41 -12.70
CA SER A 368 -11.90 -7.53 -13.45
C SER A 368 -13.33 -7.75 -13.01
N CYS A 369 -14.02 -6.69 -12.58
CA CYS A 369 -15.44 -6.78 -12.19
C CYS A 369 -16.38 -7.04 -13.38
N GLY A 370 -15.87 -7.00 -14.62
CA GLY A 370 -16.64 -7.24 -15.85
C GLY A 370 -17.55 -6.09 -16.28
N LYS A 371 -17.52 -4.93 -15.62
CA LYS A 371 -18.45 -3.82 -15.89
C LYS A 371 -18.22 -3.18 -17.26
N CYS A 372 -16.96 -2.96 -17.66
CA CYS A 372 -16.64 -2.26 -18.91
C CYS A 372 -15.86 -3.14 -19.89
N THR A 373 -16.16 -3.00 -21.20
CA THR A 373 -15.59 -3.81 -22.26
C THR A 373 -14.05 -3.71 -22.36
N PRO A 374 -13.40 -2.53 -22.30
CA PRO A 374 -11.95 -2.45 -22.45
C PRO A 374 -11.20 -3.31 -21.43
N CYS A 375 -11.58 -3.25 -20.16
CA CYS A 375 -10.97 -4.05 -19.11
C CYS A 375 -11.34 -5.53 -19.24
N ARG A 376 -12.65 -5.86 -19.32
CA ARG A 376 -13.14 -7.26 -19.34
C ARG A 376 -12.57 -8.08 -20.50
N GLU A 377 -12.64 -7.54 -21.72
CA GLU A 377 -12.19 -8.26 -22.92
C GLU A 377 -10.69 -8.06 -23.16
N GLY A 378 -10.19 -6.83 -22.95
CA GLY A 378 -8.79 -6.50 -23.23
C GLY A 378 -7.83 -7.27 -22.34
N THR A 379 -8.09 -7.39 -21.03
CA THR A 379 -7.22 -8.18 -20.14
C THR A 379 -7.24 -9.67 -20.50
N TYR A 380 -8.37 -10.20 -20.91
CA TYR A 380 -8.47 -11.58 -21.40
C TYR A 380 -7.60 -11.79 -22.65
N TRP A 381 -7.67 -10.90 -23.63
CA TRP A 381 -6.87 -10.99 -24.84
C TRP A 381 -5.36 -10.85 -24.56
N LEU A 382 -4.98 -9.92 -23.66
CA LEU A 382 -3.60 -9.79 -23.23
C LEU A 382 -3.05 -11.09 -22.63
N VAL A 383 -3.83 -11.76 -21.77
CA VAL A 383 -3.46 -13.07 -21.19
C VAL A 383 -3.21 -14.11 -22.26
N GLN A 384 -4.09 -14.21 -23.27
CA GLN A 384 -3.92 -15.21 -24.34
C GLN A 384 -2.64 -14.97 -25.14
N LEU A 385 -2.37 -13.71 -25.55
CA LEU A 385 -1.16 -13.36 -26.27
C LEU A 385 0.12 -13.61 -25.45
N LEU A 386 0.12 -13.23 -24.17
CA LEU A 386 1.27 -13.45 -23.29
C LEU A 386 1.57 -14.93 -23.07
N ARG A 387 0.52 -15.77 -22.88
CA ARG A 387 0.68 -17.22 -22.77
C ARG A 387 1.22 -17.86 -24.05
N ASP A 388 0.77 -17.40 -25.22
CA ASP A 388 1.29 -17.88 -26.49
C ASP A 388 2.75 -17.47 -26.70
N ILE A 389 3.15 -16.25 -26.32
CA ILE A 389 4.54 -15.80 -26.34
C ILE A 389 5.38 -16.65 -25.39
N GLU A 390 4.99 -16.83 -24.14
CA GLU A 390 5.70 -17.65 -23.15
C GLU A 390 5.88 -19.09 -23.62
N ALA A 391 4.90 -19.65 -24.32
CA ALA A 391 4.92 -21.00 -24.89
C ALA A 391 5.71 -21.11 -26.23
N GLY A 392 6.27 -20.03 -26.75
CA GLY A 392 6.96 -20.00 -28.05
C GLY A 392 6.05 -20.03 -29.28
N LYS A 393 4.76 -19.80 -29.10
CA LYS A 393 3.75 -19.73 -30.18
C LYS A 393 3.53 -18.31 -30.71
N GLY A 394 4.10 -17.32 -30.00
CA GLY A 394 3.99 -15.91 -30.37
C GLY A 394 4.71 -15.60 -31.67
N ARG A 395 4.23 -14.57 -32.34
CA ARG A 395 4.77 -14.02 -33.59
C ARG A 395 5.19 -12.58 -33.37
N ALA A 396 6.06 -12.05 -34.27
CA ALA A 396 6.57 -10.69 -34.15
C ALA A 396 5.46 -9.61 -34.05
N ASP A 397 4.37 -9.77 -34.80
CA ASP A 397 3.22 -8.85 -34.79
C ASP A 397 2.40 -8.90 -33.50
N ASP A 398 2.55 -9.92 -32.68
CA ASP A 398 1.83 -10.05 -31.41
C ASP A 398 2.35 -9.04 -30.35
N LEU A 399 3.61 -8.59 -30.45
CA LEU A 399 4.14 -7.54 -29.56
C LEU A 399 3.46 -6.18 -29.81
N ASP A 400 3.21 -5.84 -31.07
CA ASP A 400 2.50 -4.61 -31.42
C ASP A 400 1.00 -4.72 -31.07
N LYS A 401 0.40 -5.91 -31.14
CA LYS A 401 -0.96 -6.17 -30.65
C LYS A 401 -1.08 -6.01 -29.15
N LEU A 402 -0.08 -6.46 -28.37
CA LEU A 402 -0.06 -6.24 -26.91
C LEU A 402 -0.13 -4.74 -26.60
N LEU A 403 0.65 -3.91 -27.29
CA LEU A 403 0.65 -2.45 -27.11
C LEU A 403 -0.67 -1.82 -27.57
N ASP A 404 -1.24 -2.25 -28.69
CA ASP A 404 -2.52 -1.75 -29.21
C ASP A 404 -3.67 -2.06 -28.23
N ILE A 405 -3.75 -3.30 -27.70
CA ILE A 405 -4.74 -3.67 -26.72
C ILE A 405 -4.56 -2.87 -25.43
N ALA A 406 -3.32 -2.75 -24.92
CA ALA A 406 -3.01 -1.98 -23.72
C ALA A 406 -3.42 -0.51 -23.88
N ASP A 407 -3.15 0.12 -25.04
CA ASP A 407 -3.59 1.49 -25.35
C ASP A 407 -5.12 1.62 -25.39
N ASN A 408 -5.82 0.58 -25.88
CA ASN A 408 -7.29 0.54 -25.89
C ASN A 408 -7.92 0.27 -24.53
N ILE A 409 -7.15 -0.12 -23.52
CA ILE A 409 -7.57 -0.25 -22.13
C ILE A 409 -7.26 1.04 -21.35
N ASN A 410 -6.05 1.57 -21.52
CA ASN A 410 -5.50 2.69 -20.76
C ASN A 410 -6.30 3.98 -20.99
N GLY A 411 -6.80 4.59 -19.92
CA GLY A 411 -7.63 5.80 -19.97
C GLY A 411 -9.01 5.61 -20.60
N LYS A 412 -9.38 4.39 -21.04
CA LYS A 412 -10.65 4.07 -21.69
C LYS A 412 -11.52 3.11 -20.88
N SER A 413 -10.99 2.63 -19.74
CA SER A 413 -11.71 1.83 -18.78
C SER A 413 -12.52 2.68 -17.80
N PHE A 414 -13.54 2.08 -17.19
CA PHE A 414 -14.42 2.78 -16.24
C PHE A 414 -13.72 3.15 -14.93
N CYS A 415 -12.69 2.42 -14.54
CA CYS A 415 -11.88 2.66 -13.34
C CYS A 415 -10.41 2.34 -13.59
N ALA A 416 -9.56 2.73 -12.64
CA ALA A 416 -8.10 2.60 -12.74
C ALA A 416 -7.58 1.14 -12.78
N LEU A 417 -8.42 0.11 -12.55
CA LEU A 417 -7.99 -1.28 -12.71
C LEU A 417 -7.52 -1.55 -14.16
N GLY A 418 -8.19 -0.99 -15.15
CA GLY A 418 -7.77 -1.12 -16.54
C GLY A 418 -6.39 -0.51 -16.79
N ASP A 419 -6.16 0.68 -16.27
CA ASP A 419 -4.86 1.38 -16.39
C ASP A 419 -3.76 0.58 -15.68
N GLY A 420 -4.05 0.04 -14.49
CA GLY A 420 -3.15 -0.85 -13.75
C GLY A 420 -2.82 -2.13 -14.52
N ALA A 421 -3.76 -2.70 -15.25
CA ALA A 421 -3.54 -3.89 -16.08
C ALA A 421 -2.70 -3.60 -17.32
N ALA A 422 -2.82 -2.40 -17.91
CA ALA A 422 -2.07 -1.99 -19.10
C ALA A 422 -0.63 -1.55 -18.78
N SER A 423 -0.39 -0.98 -17.60
CA SER A 423 0.90 -0.43 -17.17
C SER A 423 2.08 -1.40 -17.26
N PRO A 424 2.00 -2.66 -16.75
CA PRO A 424 3.10 -3.62 -16.85
C PRO A 424 3.38 -4.04 -18.29
N ILE A 425 2.37 -4.08 -19.17
CA ILE A 425 2.54 -4.39 -20.60
C ILE A 425 3.38 -3.31 -21.27
N ALA A 426 2.96 -2.06 -21.17
CA ALA A 426 3.62 -0.94 -21.83
C ALA A 426 5.05 -0.74 -21.31
N SER A 427 5.25 -0.78 -19.98
CA SER A 427 6.57 -0.57 -19.37
C SER A 427 7.55 -1.72 -19.65
N SER A 428 7.09 -2.98 -19.61
CA SER A 428 7.95 -4.12 -19.91
C SER A 428 8.41 -4.15 -21.37
N LEU A 429 7.52 -3.87 -22.31
CA LEU A 429 7.89 -3.78 -23.73
C LEU A 429 8.82 -2.58 -24.01
N LYS A 430 8.69 -1.48 -23.25
CA LYS A 430 9.60 -0.34 -23.34
C LYS A 430 11.04 -0.71 -22.97
N TYR A 431 11.24 -1.46 -21.88
CA TYR A 431 12.57 -1.72 -21.33
C TYR A 431 13.15 -3.09 -21.71
N PHE A 432 12.31 -4.07 -22.09
CA PHE A 432 12.70 -5.47 -22.26
C PHE A 432 12.15 -6.09 -23.55
N ARG A 433 11.96 -5.30 -24.62
CA ARG A 433 11.43 -5.79 -25.90
C ARG A 433 12.23 -6.98 -26.45
N GLU A 434 13.56 -6.93 -26.35
CA GLU A 434 14.44 -8.01 -26.82
C GLU A 434 14.18 -9.33 -26.08
N GLU A 435 13.78 -9.27 -24.80
CA GLU A 435 13.44 -10.47 -24.05
C GLU A 435 12.13 -11.10 -24.55
N TYR A 436 11.14 -10.29 -24.92
CA TYR A 436 9.94 -10.78 -25.59
C TYR A 436 10.27 -11.43 -26.95
N GLU A 437 11.11 -10.81 -27.75
CA GLU A 437 11.56 -11.35 -29.05
C GLU A 437 12.31 -12.68 -28.90
N ALA A 438 13.04 -12.86 -27.80
CA ALA A 438 13.71 -14.13 -27.51
C ALA A 438 12.76 -15.30 -27.25
N HIS A 439 11.48 -15.06 -26.92
CA HIS A 439 10.45 -16.08 -26.72
C HIS A 439 9.75 -16.50 -28.02
N LEU A 440 9.91 -15.76 -29.13
CA LEU A 440 9.16 -15.96 -30.35
C LEU A 440 9.70 -17.13 -31.21
N ASP A 441 8.98 -17.48 -32.27
CA ASP A 441 9.41 -18.39 -33.34
C ASP A 441 9.72 -19.82 -32.84
N GLY A 442 8.92 -20.36 -31.97
CA GLY A 442 9.03 -21.72 -31.47
C GLY A 442 10.08 -21.92 -30.38
N LYS A 443 10.73 -20.87 -29.90
CA LYS A 443 11.77 -20.95 -28.87
C LYS A 443 11.22 -21.15 -27.47
N GLY A 444 10.10 -20.44 -27.14
CA GLY A 444 9.55 -20.41 -25.78
C GLY A 444 10.47 -19.68 -24.80
N CYS A 445 10.14 -19.74 -23.51
CA CYS A 445 10.88 -19.04 -22.49
C CYS A 445 12.33 -19.54 -22.34
N PRO A 446 13.34 -18.66 -22.52
CA PRO A 446 14.74 -19.04 -22.33
C PRO A 446 15.19 -19.10 -20.87
N PHE A 447 14.35 -18.69 -19.92
CA PHE A 447 14.66 -18.62 -18.50
C PHE A 447 14.27 -19.90 -17.78
N ASP A 448 15.13 -20.39 -16.89
CA ASP A 448 14.81 -21.48 -15.95
C ASP A 448 13.98 -20.94 -14.77
N PRO A 449 12.70 -21.36 -14.64
CA PRO A 449 11.86 -20.91 -13.53
C PRO A 449 12.42 -21.25 -12.16
N ALA A 450 13.18 -22.33 -12.03
CA ALA A 450 13.74 -22.77 -10.76
C ALA A 450 14.77 -21.77 -10.22
N LYS A 451 15.50 -21.07 -11.08
CA LYS A 451 16.51 -20.09 -10.68
C LYS A 451 15.92 -18.80 -10.13
N SER A 452 14.70 -18.44 -10.53
CA SER A 452 14.01 -17.22 -10.07
C SER A 452 13.12 -17.47 -8.84
N THR A 453 13.07 -18.69 -8.30
CA THR A 453 12.30 -18.96 -7.09
C THR A 453 13.11 -18.69 -5.83
N LEU A 454 12.53 -17.95 -4.87
CA LEU A 454 13.15 -17.68 -3.57
C LEU A 454 13.44 -18.94 -2.73
N TRP A 455 12.84 -20.07 -3.09
CA TRP A 455 12.98 -21.36 -2.40
C TRP A 455 14.05 -22.28 -3.02
N ALA A 456 14.63 -21.92 -4.17
CA ALA A 456 15.66 -22.74 -4.82
C ALA A 456 16.88 -22.93 -3.90
N ASP A 457 17.32 -21.85 -3.25
CA ASP A 457 18.49 -21.86 -2.36
C ASP A 457 18.26 -22.62 -1.04
N LYS A 458 17.00 -22.77 -0.61
CA LYS A 458 16.65 -23.50 0.62
C LYS A 458 16.51 -25.02 0.42
N ARG A 459 16.32 -25.49 -0.81
CA ARG A 459 16.25 -26.93 -1.10
C ARG A 459 17.61 -27.62 -1.02
N ASP A 460 18.68 -26.91 -1.34
CA ASP A 460 20.05 -27.44 -1.25
C ASP A 460 20.54 -27.56 0.21
N THR A 461 20.07 -26.71 1.12
CA THR A 461 20.42 -26.76 2.55
C THR A 461 19.70 -27.86 3.33
N HIS A 462 18.57 -28.40 2.82
CA HIS A 462 17.86 -29.49 3.47
C HIS A 462 18.38 -30.91 3.07
N GLN A 463 19.19 -31.01 2.01
CA GLN A 463 19.81 -32.30 1.64
C GLN A 463 21.04 -32.64 2.47
N GLU A 464 21.67 -31.68 3.16
CA GLU A 464 22.82 -31.91 4.04
C GLU A 464 22.45 -32.32 5.49
N VAL A 465 21.16 -32.27 5.87
CA VAL A 465 20.73 -32.60 7.26
C VAL A 465 20.17 -34.03 7.40
N THR A 466 20.13 -34.81 6.33
CA THR A 466 19.63 -36.21 6.34
C THR A 466 20.66 -37.25 5.89
N ALA A 467 21.96 -37.01 6.12
CA ALA A 467 23.00 -37.99 5.93
C ALA A 467 23.66 -38.36 7.28
#